data_125d89e07465b0dcdce432f80d8aee0d
#
_entry.id   125d89e07465b0dcdce432f80d8aee0d
#
_cell.length_a   1.000
_cell.length_b   1.000
_cell.length_c   1.000
_cell.angle_alpha   90.00
_cell.angle_beta   90.00
_cell.angle_gamma   90.00
#
_symmetry.space_group_name_H-M   'P 1'
#
loop_
_entity.id
_entity.type
_entity.pdbx_description
1 polymer ?
#
loop_
_entity_poly.entity_id
_entity_poly.type
_entity_poly.pdbx_seq_one_letter_code
_entity_poly.pdbx_strand_id
1 'polypeptide(L)'
;MGAKANLVNGTTKVMSDVDSIVIRQYIGGITGGATLDMTDFKDDVIKAGHLVIRTLDEDGNYTYKPMPVADKAYKALPASSEYVGVVVRSKMANEPMVAIMDNGRVNDKAMPYPLTTEMRTAIKTALPNLIFEHD
;
A
#
# COMPACT_ATOMS: atom_id res chain seq x y z
N MET A 1 -17.70 -34.61 18.24
CA MET A 1 -17.81 -33.89 17.73
C MET A 1 -16.80 -33.05 17.45
N GLY A 2 -15.83 -33.21 17.12
CA GLY A 2 -14.78 -32.33 16.88
C GLY A 2 -14.91 -31.44 15.70
N ALA A 3 -15.84 -31.71 14.90
CA ALA A 3 -15.96 -30.95 13.69
C ALA A 3 -16.15 -29.49 13.90
N LYS A 4 -16.72 -29.15 15.00
CA LYS A 4 -16.97 -27.78 15.21
C LYS A 4 -15.75 -26.97 15.41
N ALA A 5 -14.72 -27.56 15.78
CA ALA A 5 -13.52 -26.80 16.01
C ALA A 5 -13.07 -26.10 14.76
N ASN A 6 -13.39 -26.65 13.64
CA ASN A 6 -12.95 -26.06 12.44
C ASN A 6 -13.56 -24.78 12.11
N LEU A 7 -14.73 -24.59 12.60
CA LEU A 7 -15.44 -23.39 12.26
C LEU A 7 -14.79 -22.19 12.82
N VAL A 8 -14.04 -22.38 13.86
CA VAL A 8 -13.50 -21.24 14.53
C VAL A 8 -12.05 -21.15 14.45
N ASN A 9 -11.42 -22.26 14.19
CA ASN A 9 -10.04 -22.14 14.19
C ASN A 9 -9.59 -21.43 13.00
N GLY A 10 -10.45 -21.13 12.16
CA GLY A 10 -10.07 -20.32 11.07
C GLY A 10 -9.47 -19.08 11.61
N THR A 11 -8.22 -19.01 11.64
CA THR A 11 -7.52 -17.83 11.96
C THR A 11 -7.78 -16.83 10.87
N THR A 12 -8.98 -16.40 10.75
CA THR A 12 -9.33 -15.40 9.77
C THR A 12 -8.76 -14.06 10.24
N LYS A 13 -7.81 -13.54 9.51
CA LYS A 13 -7.31 -12.22 9.79
C LYS A 13 -8.28 -11.20 9.26
N VAL A 14 -8.60 -10.22 10.05
CA VAL A 14 -9.37 -9.08 9.58
C VAL A 14 -8.40 -8.18 8.83
N MET A 15 -8.54 -8.11 7.51
CA MET A 15 -7.63 -7.36 6.67
C MET A 15 -8.10 -5.96 6.37
N SER A 16 -9.40 -5.76 6.28
CA SER A 16 -9.95 -4.55 5.70
C SER A 16 -10.81 -3.73 6.65
N ASP A 17 -10.56 -3.85 7.93
CA ASP A 17 -11.36 -3.18 8.95
C ASP A 17 -11.34 -1.66 8.85
N VAL A 18 -10.27 -1.07 8.32
CA VAL A 18 -10.15 0.39 8.19
C VAL A 18 -10.00 0.86 6.75
N ASP A 19 -10.13 -0.03 5.78
CA ASP A 19 -9.89 0.36 4.37
C ASP A 19 -10.79 1.52 3.94
N SER A 20 -12.05 1.50 4.31
CA SER A 20 -12.97 2.56 3.94
C SER A 20 -12.69 3.87 4.67
N ILE A 21 -11.93 3.84 5.73
CA ILE A 21 -11.50 5.04 6.45
C ILE A 21 -10.25 5.61 5.80
N VAL A 22 -9.34 4.75 5.40
CA VAL A 22 -8.07 5.15 4.79
C VAL A 22 -8.32 5.75 3.41
N ILE A 23 -9.09 5.07 2.57
CA ILE A 23 -9.37 5.53 1.22
C ILE A 23 -10.68 6.31 1.24
N ARG A 24 -10.57 7.63 1.29
CA ARG A 24 -11.73 8.52 1.39
C ARG A 24 -12.48 8.66 0.08
N GLN A 25 -11.74 8.69 -1.02
CA GLN A 25 -12.34 8.79 -2.34
C GLN A 25 -11.39 8.21 -3.36
N TYR A 26 -11.86 7.24 -4.12
CA TYR A 26 -11.13 6.68 -5.24
C TYR A 26 -11.59 7.36 -6.51
N ILE A 27 -10.67 7.98 -7.24
CA ILE A 27 -10.97 8.60 -8.53
C ILE A 27 -10.34 7.81 -9.66
N GLY A 28 -9.09 7.41 -9.52
CA GLY A 28 -8.42 6.63 -10.54
C GLY A 28 -7.10 6.06 -10.07
N GLY A 29 -6.56 5.17 -10.87
CA GLY A 29 -5.29 4.53 -10.54
C GLY A 29 -4.77 3.72 -11.71
N ILE A 30 -3.85 2.82 -11.43
CA ILE A 30 -3.26 1.97 -12.45
C ILE A 30 -4.30 0.96 -12.93
N THR A 31 -4.56 0.96 -14.22
CA THR A 31 -5.55 0.06 -14.82
C THR A 31 -5.15 -1.40 -14.56
N GLY A 32 -6.06 -2.16 -13.95
CA GLY A 32 -5.81 -3.56 -13.63
C GLY A 32 -4.95 -3.80 -12.42
N GLY A 33 -4.47 -2.74 -11.77
CA GLY A 33 -3.58 -2.89 -10.61
C GLY A 33 -2.21 -3.41 -10.97
N ALA A 34 -1.50 -3.93 -10.00
CA ALA A 34 -0.18 -4.51 -10.21
C ALA A 34 0.09 -5.61 -9.20
N THR A 35 0.91 -6.57 -9.60
CA THR A 35 1.41 -7.58 -8.68
C THR A 35 2.70 -7.05 -8.07
N LEU A 36 2.73 -7.01 -6.75
CA LEU A 36 3.87 -6.45 -6.03
C LEU A 36 4.94 -7.51 -5.75
N ASP A 37 6.19 -7.09 -5.84
CA ASP A 37 7.30 -7.90 -5.36
C ASP A 37 7.38 -7.75 -3.84
N MET A 38 7.01 -8.78 -3.11
CA MET A 38 6.93 -8.79 -1.65
C MET A 38 8.17 -9.39 -0.98
N THR A 39 9.27 -9.53 -1.71
CA THR A 39 10.46 -10.21 -1.21
C THR A 39 10.93 -9.70 0.15
N ASP A 40 10.94 -8.38 0.33
CA ASP A 40 11.41 -7.78 1.58
C ASP A 40 10.28 -7.38 2.51
N PHE A 41 9.04 -7.71 2.17
CA PHE A 41 7.90 -7.35 2.98
C PHE A 41 7.69 -8.40 4.07
N LYS A 42 7.64 -7.96 5.32
CA LYS A 42 7.66 -8.87 6.47
C LYS A 42 6.31 -9.17 7.09
N ASP A 43 5.30 -8.35 6.80
CA ASP A 43 3.98 -8.57 7.37
C ASP A 43 3.18 -9.56 6.52
N ASP A 44 2.13 -10.14 7.14
CA ASP A 44 1.24 -11.06 6.44
C ASP A 44 0.21 -10.35 5.56
N VAL A 45 -0.02 -9.07 5.84
CA VAL A 45 -1.04 -8.28 5.16
C VAL A 45 -0.44 -6.95 4.73
N ILE A 46 -0.65 -6.59 3.47
CA ILE A 46 -0.36 -5.23 3.02
C ILE A 46 -1.67 -4.43 3.14
N LYS A 47 -1.63 -3.34 3.87
CA LYS A 47 -2.84 -2.60 4.21
C LYS A 47 -3.14 -1.48 3.22
N ALA A 48 -4.42 -1.14 3.10
CA ALA A 48 -4.84 0.00 2.32
C ALA A 48 -4.10 1.25 2.80
N GLY A 49 -3.71 2.09 1.88
CA GLY A 49 -2.92 3.28 2.20
C GLY A 49 -1.42 3.07 2.22
N HIS A 50 -0.95 1.83 2.11
CA HIS A 50 0.48 1.57 2.03
C HIS A 50 1.02 2.15 0.72
N LEU A 51 2.11 2.91 0.80
CA LEU A 51 2.72 3.50 -0.38
C LEU A 51 3.29 2.41 -1.29
N VAL A 52 3.10 2.59 -2.58
CA VAL A 52 3.64 1.69 -3.60
C VAL A 52 4.65 2.46 -4.43
N ILE A 53 5.76 1.82 -4.71
CA ILE A 53 6.81 2.36 -5.55
C ILE A 53 7.07 1.40 -6.70
N ARG A 54 7.79 1.89 -7.70
CA ARG A 54 8.33 1.02 -8.75
C ARG A 54 9.79 1.35 -8.94
N THR A 55 10.57 0.32 -9.24
CA THR A 55 12.00 0.43 -9.44
C THR A 55 12.31 0.05 -10.87
N LEU A 56 13.12 0.88 -11.54
CA LEU A 56 13.54 0.63 -12.91
C LEU A 56 14.80 -0.24 -12.87
N ASP A 57 14.79 -1.36 -13.60
CA ASP A 57 15.95 -2.21 -13.70
C ASP A 57 16.85 -1.80 -14.88
N GLU A 58 17.95 -2.52 -15.06
CA GLU A 58 18.92 -2.20 -16.11
C GLU A 58 18.38 -2.41 -17.52
N ASP A 59 17.37 -3.27 -17.65
CA ASP A 59 16.74 -3.57 -18.93
C ASP A 59 15.60 -2.60 -19.28
N GLY A 60 15.32 -1.66 -18.41
CA GLY A 60 14.25 -0.70 -18.63
C GLY A 60 12.89 -1.18 -18.17
N ASN A 61 12.82 -2.27 -17.42
CA ASN A 61 11.56 -2.79 -16.89
C ASN A 61 11.32 -2.29 -15.48
N TYR A 62 10.04 -2.11 -15.14
CA TYR A 62 9.64 -1.71 -13.79
C TYR A 62 9.25 -2.91 -12.95
N THR A 63 9.67 -2.89 -11.70
CA THR A 63 9.19 -3.82 -10.67
C THR A 63 8.41 -3.01 -9.65
N TYR A 64 7.15 -3.35 -9.43
CA TYR A 64 6.30 -2.70 -8.44
C TYR A 64 6.48 -3.39 -7.10
N LYS A 65 6.62 -2.60 -6.04
CA LYS A 65 6.78 -3.14 -4.70
C LYS A 65 6.27 -2.17 -3.64
N PRO A 66 5.97 -2.68 -2.44
CA PRO A 66 5.58 -1.78 -1.37
C PRO A 66 6.76 -0.91 -0.96
N MET A 67 6.47 0.32 -0.54
CA MET A 67 7.49 1.20 0.02
C MET A 67 8.13 0.50 1.22
N PRO A 68 9.47 0.42 1.28
CA PRO A 68 10.13 -0.28 2.37
C PRO A 68 9.87 0.38 3.72
N VAL A 69 9.80 -0.45 4.75
CA VAL A 69 9.48 -0.03 6.11
C VAL A 69 10.56 -0.53 7.06
N ALA A 70 10.91 0.30 8.04
CA ALA A 70 11.76 -0.08 9.15
C ALA A 70 11.03 0.23 10.44
N ASP A 71 10.74 -0.79 11.24
CA ASP A 71 9.94 -0.69 12.45
C ASP A 71 8.55 -0.11 12.17
N LYS A 72 8.30 1.12 12.54
CA LYS A 72 6.98 1.74 12.42
C LYS A 72 6.97 2.91 11.44
N ALA A 73 7.94 3.00 10.57
CA ALA A 73 8.05 4.11 9.64
C ALA A 73 8.59 3.66 8.29
N TYR A 74 8.26 4.42 7.26
CA TYR A 74 8.83 4.18 5.94
C TYR A 74 10.32 4.51 5.94
N LYS A 75 11.07 3.72 5.19
CA LYS A 75 12.47 4.04 4.89
C LYS A 75 12.53 5.10 3.81
N ALA A 76 13.73 5.55 3.50
CA ALA A 76 13.94 6.45 2.37
C ALA A 76 13.59 5.75 1.06
N LEU A 77 13.19 6.54 0.07
CA LEU A 77 12.88 6.01 -1.26
C LEU A 77 14.14 5.39 -1.86
N PRO A 78 14.11 4.11 -2.25
CA PRO A 78 15.28 3.48 -2.83
C PRO A 78 15.73 4.14 -4.13
N ALA A 79 17.01 4.00 -4.46
CA ALA A 79 17.55 4.53 -5.71
C ALA A 79 16.82 3.93 -6.91
N SER A 80 16.70 4.69 -7.97
CA SER A 80 16.02 4.31 -9.20
C SER A 80 14.54 3.95 -9.01
N SER A 81 13.95 4.44 -7.95
CA SER A 81 12.55 4.18 -7.63
C SER A 81 11.73 5.45 -7.67
N GLU A 82 10.43 5.31 -7.91
CA GLU A 82 9.51 6.43 -7.89
C GLU A 82 8.20 6.00 -7.24
N TYR A 83 7.50 6.97 -6.66
CA TYR A 83 6.18 6.73 -6.08
C TYR A 83 5.16 6.47 -7.18
N VAL A 84 4.29 5.51 -6.95
CA VAL A 84 3.25 5.12 -7.92
C VAL A 84 1.85 5.43 -7.38
N GLY A 85 1.66 5.30 -6.10
CA GLY A 85 0.36 5.52 -5.48
C GLY A 85 0.25 4.81 -4.15
N VAL A 86 -0.98 4.50 -3.76
CA VAL A 86 -1.25 3.76 -2.53
C VAL A 86 -2.13 2.56 -2.82
N VAL A 87 -2.02 1.55 -1.97
CA VAL A 87 -2.88 0.37 -2.03
C VAL A 87 -4.31 0.77 -1.68
N VAL A 88 -5.27 0.33 -2.46
CA VAL A 88 -6.68 0.69 -2.26
C VAL A 88 -7.36 -0.24 -1.27
N ARG A 89 -7.06 -1.53 -1.33
CA ARG A 89 -7.64 -2.53 -0.45
C ARG A 89 -6.56 -3.38 0.16
N SER A 90 -6.71 -3.68 1.44
CA SER A 90 -5.79 -4.57 2.13
C SER A 90 -5.84 -5.96 1.51
N LYS A 91 -4.66 -6.57 1.35
CA LYS A 91 -4.52 -7.90 0.75
C LYS A 91 -3.53 -8.72 1.55
N MET A 92 -3.66 -10.03 1.47
CA MET A 92 -2.67 -10.93 2.04
C MET A 92 -1.36 -10.81 1.25
N ALA A 93 -0.25 -10.85 1.96
CA ALA A 93 1.06 -10.72 1.32
C ALA A 93 1.36 -11.84 0.33
N ASN A 94 0.73 -13.00 0.50
CA ASN A 94 0.90 -14.11 -0.44
C ASN A 94 -0.02 -14.02 -1.65
N GLU A 95 -0.86 -13.00 -1.72
CA GLU A 95 -1.71 -12.72 -2.87
C GLU A 95 -1.55 -11.24 -3.24
N PRO A 96 -0.36 -10.83 -3.69
CA PRO A 96 0.01 -9.41 -3.76
C PRO A 96 -0.46 -8.67 -5.01
N MET A 97 -1.51 -9.13 -5.64
CA MET A 97 -2.13 -8.40 -6.74
C MET A 97 -3.04 -7.33 -6.14
N VAL A 98 -2.64 -6.07 -6.25
CA VAL A 98 -3.32 -4.97 -5.57
C VAL A 98 -3.80 -3.92 -6.56
N ALA A 99 -4.90 -3.26 -6.19
CA ALA A 99 -5.32 -2.04 -6.87
C ALA A 99 -4.50 -0.88 -6.29
N ILE A 100 -4.03 0.00 -7.16
CA ILE A 100 -3.18 1.12 -6.79
C ILE A 100 -3.86 2.41 -7.23
N MET A 101 -4.04 3.34 -6.29
CA MET A 101 -4.66 4.63 -6.54
C MET A 101 -3.59 5.72 -6.65
N ASP A 102 -3.60 6.46 -7.74
CA ASP A 102 -2.74 7.63 -7.90
C ASP A 102 -3.54 8.92 -8.04
N ASN A 103 -4.85 8.83 -7.99
CA ASN A 103 -5.76 9.96 -8.09
C ASN A 103 -6.91 9.73 -7.13
N GLY A 104 -6.99 10.54 -6.09
CA GLY A 104 -8.03 10.40 -5.08
C GLY A 104 -7.64 11.02 -3.76
N ARG A 105 -8.35 10.64 -2.71
CA ARG A 105 -8.16 11.19 -1.38
C ARG A 105 -7.90 10.10 -0.36
N VAL A 106 -6.88 10.31 0.45
CA VAL A 106 -6.43 9.37 1.47
C VAL A 106 -6.46 10.05 2.83
N ASN A 107 -6.98 9.34 3.83
CA ASN A 107 -6.90 9.83 5.21
C ASN A 107 -5.50 9.50 5.74
N ASP A 108 -4.67 10.51 5.83
CA ASP A 108 -3.28 10.32 6.21
C ASP A 108 -3.09 9.88 7.66
N LYS A 109 -4.06 10.13 8.51
CA LYS A 109 -3.97 9.68 9.91
C LYS A 109 -4.37 8.22 10.09
N ALA A 110 -5.03 7.63 9.11
CA ALA A 110 -5.43 6.23 9.16
C ALA A 110 -4.49 5.33 8.37
N MET A 111 -3.48 5.88 7.72
CA MET A 111 -2.51 5.10 6.96
C MET A 111 -1.71 4.19 7.88
N PRO A 112 -1.23 3.04 7.37
CA PRO A 112 -0.47 2.11 8.19
C PRO A 112 0.83 2.70 8.73
N TYR A 113 1.43 3.65 8.02
CA TYR A 113 2.66 4.33 8.45
C TYR A 113 2.55 5.82 8.18
N PRO A 114 3.10 6.67 9.06
CA PRO A 114 3.01 8.11 8.88
C PRO A 114 3.95 8.59 7.77
N LEU A 115 3.60 9.74 7.19
CA LEU A 115 4.42 10.41 6.19
C LEU A 115 5.24 11.51 6.86
N THR A 116 6.52 11.59 6.51
CA THR A 116 7.35 12.73 6.92
C THR A 116 7.03 13.93 6.03
N THR A 117 7.45 15.11 6.44
CA THR A 117 7.25 16.32 5.64
C THR A 117 7.93 16.20 4.27
N GLU A 118 9.14 15.64 4.25
CA GLU A 118 9.88 15.45 3.02
C GLU A 118 9.15 14.48 2.07
N MET A 119 8.61 13.40 2.62
CA MET A 119 7.84 12.45 1.83
C MET A 119 6.58 13.09 1.25
N ARG A 120 5.88 13.88 2.03
CA ARG A 120 4.68 14.58 1.55
C ARG A 120 5.01 15.48 0.37
N THR A 121 6.09 16.23 0.46
CA THR A 121 6.52 17.12 -0.62
C THR A 121 6.89 16.32 -1.87
N ALA A 122 7.64 15.25 -1.70
CA ALA A 122 8.07 14.41 -2.82
C ALA A 122 6.89 13.72 -3.49
N ILE A 123 5.95 13.21 -2.71
CA ILE A 123 4.76 12.54 -3.24
C ILE A 123 3.86 13.55 -3.97
N LYS A 124 3.70 14.74 -3.41
CA LYS A 124 2.89 15.76 -4.06
C LYS A 124 3.46 16.15 -5.41
N THR A 125 4.76 16.19 -5.53
CA THR A 125 5.43 16.49 -6.80
C THR A 125 5.24 15.33 -7.79
N ALA A 126 5.41 14.10 -7.34
CA ALA A 126 5.32 12.92 -8.20
C ALA A 126 3.86 12.58 -8.55
N LEU A 127 2.94 12.74 -7.60
CA LEU A 127 1.55 12.34 -7.72
C LEU A 127 0.63 13.51 -7.31
N PRO A 128 0.52 14.55 -8.13
CA PRO A 128 -0.20 15.77 -7.74
C PRO A 128 -1.70 15.57 -7.53
N ASN A 129 -2.26 14.49 -8.06
CA ASN A 129 -3.68 14.21 -7.91
C ASN A 129 -4.01 13.32 -6.72
N LEU A 130 -3.01 12.88 -5.98
CA LEU A 130 -3.20 12.09 -4.78
C LEU A 130 -3.13 13.02 -3.58
N ILE A 131 -4.25 13.16 -2.87
CA ILE A 131 -4.40 14.13 -1.80
C ILE A 131 -4.44 13.41 -0.46
N PHE A 132 -3.56 13.80 0.45
CA PHE A 132 -3.54 13.30 1.81
C PHE A 132 -4.20 14.34 2.70
N GLU A 133 -5.24 13.95 3.39
CA GLU A 133 -6.03 14.86 4.22
C GLU A 133 -6.64 14.10 5.39
N HIS A 134 -7.15 14.84 6.37
CA HIS A 134 -7.91 14.27 7.48
C HIS A 134 -8.87 15.34 8.00
N ASP A 135 -9.82 14.91 8.80
CA ASP A 135 -10.76 15.84 9.43
C ASP A 135 -10.13 16.53 10.64
#